data_e20653ce8ecf9b4a8cd093d667a293b9
#
_entry.id   e20653ce8ecf9b4a8cd093d667a293b9
#
_cell.length_a   1.000
_cell.length_b   1.000
_cell.length_c   1.000
_cell.angle_alpha   90.00
_cell.angle_beta   90.00
_cell.angle_gamma   90.00
#
_symmetry.space_group_name_H-M   'P 1'
#
loop_
_entity.id
_entity.type
_entity.pdbx_description
1 polymer ?
#
loop_
_entity_poly.entity_id
_entity_poly.type
_entity_poly.pdbx_seq_one_letter_code
_entity_poly.pdbx_strand_id
1 'polypeptide(L)'
;MSRLTKAAAAVAATAAISLLASACTGQSSGSADDDASKDVSITFWHGWTAPNELKAINDNVARFEKAHPNIHVKVQGNITDDKINQALRAGGSKAPDVVSSFTTDNVGQFCSSGSMADLGPFLTKSKIDPAATFPKPMLEYTQFNGTRCTLPLLGDAYGLYYNKKAFAAAGISAPPKTMSEFKADAVKLTKSKGDSYSQLGFMPNFHGYESTTTHLAAQWGVKYFDASGKSQVAKDPGFAAMFGWQQDMVKSLGGFGKLEKYRNTFGDEFGAKNPLLTGQVAMGMDGEWRLGMAKDAGMNDLGVAPFPVPDDQASTYGKGYLSGTIIGIANTSTKKNAAWELVKFMTTDTDAVVSFANAIHNVPSTLAALKSPKLDADPGFTTFLDIAQNPDSTTTPPSINGGAYQLTLQDFGYAYESGKSKDLNSGLQGVDAQVDKDIAQAK
;
A
#
# COMPACT_ATOMS: atom_id res chain seq x y z
N MET A 1 49.23 51.04 -16.18
CA MET A 1 49.81 51.37 -17.50
C MET A 1 48.88 50.75 -18.53
N SER A 2 48.20 51.54 -19.12
CA SER A 2 48.03 52.04 -20.49
C SER A 2 46.91 51.28 -21.20
N ARG A 3 45.75 51.85 -21.29
CA ARG A 3 45.17 52.77 -22.30
C ARG A 3 44.83 52.11 -23.63
N LEU A 4 43.48 52.12 -23.92
CA LEU A 4 42.84 52.90 -24.98
C LEU A 4 42.90 52.23 -26.37
N THR A 5 41.91 52.20 -27.25
CA THR A 5 40.78 53.11 -27.60
C THR A 5 39.96 52.45 -28.74
N LYS A 6 38.63 52.71 -28.74
CA LYS A 6 37.75 53.17 -29.83
C LYS A 6 37.87 52.53 -31.23
N ALA A 7 36.81 52.25 -31.98
CA ALA A 7 35.72 53.13 -32.35
C ALA A 7 34.61 52.35 -33.13
N ALA A 8 33.48 53.02 -33.20
CA ALA A 8 32.24 52.69 -33.83
C ALA A 8 32.25 52.70 -35.39
N ALA A 9 31.32 51.99 -35.99
CA ALA A 9 30.64 52.43 -37.22
C ALA A 9 29.27 51.78 -37.30
N ALA A 10 28.22 52.64 -37.32
CA ALA A 10 26.85 52.29 -37.63
C ALA A 10 26.63 52.32 -39.15
N VAL A 11 25.82 51.41 -39.68
CA VAL A 11 25.06 51.59 -40.92
C VAL A 11 23.69 50.96 -40.75
N ALA A 12 22.68 51.81 -40.87
CA ALA A 12 21.28 51.47 -40.95
C ALA A 12 20.91 51.03 -42.36
N ALA A 13 20.03 50.05 -42.49
CA ALA A 13 19.18 49.88 -43.66
C ALA A 13 17.84 49.27 -43.27
N THR A 14 16.81 49.93 -43.62
CA THR A 14 15.37 49.82 -43.34
C THR A 14 14.69 48.74 -44.23
N ALA A 15 13.58 48.23 -43.69
CA ALA A 15 12.33 47.75 -44.29
C ALA A 15 12.20 46.36 -44.82
N ALA A 16 11.34 45.56 -44.19
CA ALA A 16 9.96 45.31 -44.71
C ALA A 16 9.16 44.48 -43.71
N ILE A 17 8.05 45.05 -43.24
CA ILE A 17 7.01 44.42 -42.42
C ILE A 17 6.19 43.50 -43.36
N SER A 18 6.12 42.19 -43.00
CA SER A 18 5.08 41.30 -43.50
C SER A 18 4.44 40.61 -42.31
N LEU A 19 3.29 41.14 -41.88
CA LEU A 19 2.35 40.51 -40.96
C LEU A 19 1.79 39.23 -41.60
N LEU A 20 2.16 38.06 -41.09
CA LEU A 20 1.38 36.85 -41.26
C LEU A 20 0.91 36.45 -39.85
N ALA A 21 -0.33 36.81 -39.54
CA ALA A 21 -1.10 36.29 -38.45
C ALA A 21 -1.36 34.80 -38.72
N SER A 22 -0.55 33.90 -38.14
CA SER A 22 -0.90 32.48 -38.04
C SER A 22 -1.62 32.28 -36.72
N ALA A 23 -2.92 32.06 -36.82
CA ALA A 23 -3.75 31.56 -35.73
C ALA A 23 -3.16 30.27 -35.20
N CYS A 24 -2.63 30.30 -33.99
CA CYS A 24 -2.36 29.10 -33.19
C CYS A 24 -3.68 28.50 -32.75
N THR A 25 -4.33 27.72 -33.59
CA THR A 25 -5.21 26.67 -33.10
C THR A 25 -4.32 25.67 -32.38
N GLY A 26 -4.47 25.57 -31.05
CA GLY A 26 -3.81 24.56 -30.23
C GLY A 26 -4.26 23.16 -30.66
N GLN A 27 -3.59 22.63 -31.63
CA GLN A 27 -3.65 21.22 -31.99
C GLN A 27 -2.64 20.52 -31.07
N SER A 28 -3.14 19.83 -30.05
CA SER A 28 -2.33 18.86 -29.33
C SER A 28 -1.87 17.83 -30.36
N SER A 29 -0.64 17.98 -30.85
CA SER A 29 0.01 16.98 -31.66
C SER A 29 0.25 15.75 -30.78
N GLY A 30 -0.67 14.79 -30.79
CA GLY A 30 -0.37 13.42 -30.42
C GLY A 30 0.85 13.00 -31.23
N SER A 31 1.94 12.62 -30.58
CA SER A 31 3.11 12.14 -31.29
C SER A 31 2.72 10.86 -32.06
N ALA A 32 3.32 10.64 -33.20
CA ALA A 32 3.11 9.42 -34.00
C ALA A 32 3.43 8.14 -33.22
N ASP A 33 4.16 8.27 -32.10
CA ASP A 33 4.55 7.20 -31.18
C ASP A 33 3.44 6.80 -30.19
N ASP A 34 2.34 7.57 -30.08
CA ASP A 34 1.22 7.29 -29.16
C ASP A 34 0.05 6.54 -29.83
N ASP A 35 0.26 5.96 -30.99
CA ASP A 35 -0.70 5.14 -31.70
C ASP A 35 -0.52 3.66 -31.33
N ALA A 36 -1.34 3.17 -30.41
CA ALA A 36 -1.32 1.79 -29.93
C ALA A 36 -1.67 0.73 -31.00
N SER A 37 -2.09 1.13 -32.21
CA SER A 37 -2.33 0.21 -33.31
C SER A 37 -1.06 -0.12 -34.12
N LYS A 38 0.01 0.66 -33.90
CA LYS A 38 1.30 0.47 -34.59
C LYS A 38 2.20 -0.44 -33.74
N ASP A 39 3.25 -0.94 -34.40
CA ASP A 39 4.31 -1.69 -33.71
C ASP A 39 5.07 -0.77 -32.73
N VAL A 40 4.99 -1.07 -31.44
CA VAL A 40 5.51 -0.22 -30.37
C VAL A 40 6.13 -1.03 -29.25
N SER A 41 7.27 -0.57 -28.72
CA SER A 41 7.90 -1.16 -27.53
C SER A 41 7.73 -0.21 -26.35
N ILE A 42 7.21 -0.73 -25.22
CA ILE A 42 7.08 -0.03 -23.94
C ILE A 42 7.97 -0.69 -22.89
N THR A 43 8.28 0.06 -21.83
CA THR A 43 9.07 -0.44 -20.68
C THR A 43 8.17 -0.53 -19.45
N PHE A 44 8.27 -1.66 -18.72
CA PHE A 44 7.55 -1.89 -17.46
C PHE A 44 8.53 -2.20 -16.34
N TRP A 45 8.53 -1.36 -15.29
CA TRP A 45 9.34 -1.55 -14.08
C TRP A 45 8.50 -2.00 -12.90
N HIS A 46 9.05 -2.96 -12.11
CA HIS A 46 8.41 -3.49 -10.92
C HIS A 46 9.41 -3.89 -9.83
N GLY A 47 8.93 -4.05 -8.59
CA GLY A 47 9.76 -4.36 -7.43
C GLY A 47 9.99 -5.84 -7.16
N TRP A 48 9.21 -6.76 -7.74
CA TRP A 48 9.31 -8.20 -7.43
C TRP A 48 10.68 -8.79 -7.73
N THR A 49 11.12 -9.71 -6.85
CA THR A 49 12.47 -10.30 -6.88
C THR A 49 12.47 -11.82 -6.82
N ALA A 50 11.46 -12.44 -6.19
CA ALA A 50 11.41 -13.88 -6.05
C ALA A 50 11.18 -14.58 -7.40
N PRO A 51 11.79 -15.76 -7.64
CA PRO A 51 11.69 -16.44 -8.93
C PRO A 51 10.27 -16.77 -9.40
N ASN A 52 9.37 -17.13 -8.47
CA ASN A 52 7.95 -17.37 -8.76
C ASN A 52 7.22 -16.09 -9.15
N GLU A 53 7.50 -14.97 -8.49
CA GLU A 53 6.92 -13.65 -8.78
C GLU A 53 7.37 -13.15 -10.16
N LEU A 54 8.69 -13.23 -10.44
CA LEU A 54 9.27 -12.87 -11.74
C LEU A 54 8.65 -13.70 -12.87
N LYS A 55 8.46 -15.01 -12.62
CA LYS A 55 7.78 -15.88 -13.58
C LYS A 55 6.33 -15.44 -13.80
N ALA A 56 5.59 -15.17 -12.73
CA ALA A 56 4.18 -14.75 -12.80
C ALA A 56 4.00 -13.46 -13.61
N ILE A 57 4.84 -12.46 -13.39
CA ILE A 57 4.85 -11.22 -14.17
C ILE A 57 5.15 -11.49 -15.65
N ASN A 58 6.19 -12.26 -15.95
CA ASN A 58 6.56 -12.57 -17.33
C ASN A 58 5.47 -13.37 -18.06
N ASP A 59 4.86 -14.34 -17.37
CA ASP A 59 3.74 -15.11 -17.92
C ASP A 59 2.53 -14.19 -18.22
N ASN A 60 2.26 -13.22 -17.36
CA ASN A 60 1.16 -12.27 -17.56
C ASN A 60 1.44 -11.30 -18.72
N VAL A 61 2.67 -10.82 -18.83
CA VAL A 61 3.13 -10.02 -19.96
C VAL A 61 3.07 -10.81 -21.27
N ALA A 62 3.50 -12.07 -21.27
CA ALA A 62 3.41 -12.93 -22.47
C ALA A 62 1.96 -13.16 -22.94
N ARG A 63 0.99 -13.26 -22.00
CA ARG A 63 -0.45 -13.29 -22.35
C ARG A 63 -0.90 -11.97 -22.98
N PHE A 64 -0.46 -10.84 -22.41
CA PHE A 64 -0.73 -9.53 -22.95
C PHE A 64 -0.22 -9.39 -24.40
N GLU A 65 1.06 -9.70 -24.64
CA GLU A 65 1.67 -9.62 -25.98
C GLU A 65 0.99 -10.55 -26.99
N LYS A 66 0.51 -11.72 -26.54
CA LYS A 66 -0.29 -12.60 -27.39
C LYS A 66 -1.63 -11.97 -27.80
N ALA A 67 -2.26 -11.21 -26.91
CA ALA A 67 -3.51 -10.50 -27.17
C ALA A 67 -3.29 -9.20 -27.95
N HIS A 68 -2.10 -8.60 -27.83
CA HIS A 68 -1.69 -7.33 -28.45
C HIS A 68 -0.34 -7.51 -29.19
N PRO A 69 -0.30 -8.23 -30.33
CA PRO A 69 0.95 -8.64 -30.96
C PRO A 69 1.81 -7.49 -31.49
N ASN A 70 1.26 -6.30 -31.57
CA ASN A 70 1.94 -5.06 -31.97
C ASN A 70 2.52 -4.27 -30.80
N ILE A 71 2.32 -4.72 -29.53
CA ILE A 71 2.87 -4.04 -28.36
C ILE A 71 3.88 -4.97 -27.67
N HIS A 72 5.14 -4.55 -27.63
CA HIS A 72 6.24 -5.32 -27.02
C HIS A 72 6.62 -4.71 -25.67
N VAL A 73 6.70 -5.52 -24.62
CA VAL A 73 6.95 -5.06 -23.26
C VAL A 73 8.34 -5.46 -22.79
N LYS A 74 9.20 -4.48 -22.53
CA LYS A 74 10.50 -4.69 -21.91
C LYS A 74 10.33 -4.64 -20.39
N VAL A 75 10.26 -5.80 -19.75
CA VAL A 75 10.10 -5.93 -18.29
C VAL A 75 11.44 -5.74 -17.59
N GLN A 76 11.43 -4.98 -16.50
CA GLN A 76 12.58 -4.81 -15.62
C GLN A 76 12.14 -4.94 -14.16
N GLY A 77 12.54 -6.03 -13.51
CA GLY A 77 12.25 -6.33 -12.11
C GLY A 77 13.35 -5.84 -11.15
N ASN A 78 13.13 -6.09 -9.85
CA ASN A 78 14.05 -5.71 -8.77
C ASN A 78 14.35 -4.19 -8.73
N ILE A 79 13.33 -3.38 -8.97
CA ILE A 79 13.43 -1.91 -8.91
C ILE A 79 12.76 -1.45 -7.62
N THR A 80 13.53 -0.82 -6.74
CA THR A 80 13.01 -0.27 -5.48
C THR A 80 12.10 0.94 -5.75
N ASP A 81 11.15 1.20 -4.84
CA ASP A 81 10.27 2.37 -4.92
C ASP A 81 11.05 3.69 -4.96
N ASP A 82 12.18 3.80 -4.26
CA ASP A 82 13.06 4.97 -4.35
C ASP A 82 13.60 5.18 -5.76
N LYS A 83 13.98 4.11 -6.45
CA LYS A 83 14.46 4.17 -7.82
C LYS A 83 13.35 4.56 -8.80
N ILE A 84 12.13 4.03 -8.58
CA ILE A 84 10.94 4.41 -9.33
C ILE A 84 10.67 5.91 -9.13
N ASN A 85 10.64 6.38 -7.88
CA ASN A 85 10.44 7.79 -7.54
C ASN A 85 11.48 8.71 -8.22
N GLN A 86 12.76 8.32 -8.19
CA GLN A 86 13.84 9.07 -8.83
C GLN A 86 13.66 9.12 -10.36
N ALA A 87 13.33 8.00 -10.99
CA ALA A 87 13.14 7.91 -12.44
C ALA A 87 11.93 8.73 -12.91
N LEU A 88 10.80 8.65 -12.19
CA LEU A 88 9.60 9.42 -12.49
C LEU A 88 9.86 10.94 -12.37
N ARG A 89 10.60 11.38 -11.35
CA ARG A 89 11.00 12.79 -11.19
C ARG A 89 11.96 13.26 -12.26
N ALA A 90 12.90 12.40 -12.68
CA ALA A 90 13.86 12.72 -13.74
C ALA A 90 13.18 12.83 -15.12
N GLY A 91 12.16 12.02 -15.34
CA GLY A 91 11.35 12.01 -16.57
C GLY A 91 12.12 11.64 -17.84
N GLY A 92 11.48 11.86 -18.99
CA GLY A 92 12.05 11.61 -20.31
C GLY A 92 12.49 10.15 -20.50
N SER A 93 13.60 9.95 -21.20
CA SER A 93 14.14 8.60 -21.50
C SER A 93 14.66 7.82 -20.28
N LYS A 94 14.71 8.44 -19.10
CA LYS A 94 15.10 7.79 -17.84
C LYS A 94 13.92 7.19 -17.10
N ALA A 95 12.71 7.63 -17.38
CA ALA A 95 11.50 7.06 -16.80
C ALA A 95 11.01 5.88 -17.64
N PRO A 96 10.51 4.80 -17.03
CA PRO A 96 9.79 3.75 -17.75
C PRO A 96 8.45 4.27 -18.25
N ASP A 97 7.80 3.52 -19.15
CA ASP A 97 6.44 3.86 -19.63
C ASP A 97 5.39 3.45 -18.58
N VAL A 98 5.56 2.29 -17.97
CA VAL A 98 4.68 1.73 -16.93
C VAL A 98 5.49 1.38 -15.69
N VAL A 99 4.94 1.65 -14.53
CA VAL A 99 5.53 1.26 -13.22
C VAL A 99 4.50 0.60 -12.33
N SER A 100 4.93 -0.38 -11.53
CA SER A 100 4.20 -0.82 -10.34
C SER A 100 5.01 -0.54 -9.08
N SER A 101 4.33 -0.24 -7.98
CA SER A 101 4.92 0.03 -6.67
C SER A 101 4.15 -0.74 -5.60
N PHE A 102 4.86 -1.28 -4.61
CA PHE A 102 4.26 -1.92 -3.43
C PHE A 102 3.72 -0.91 -2.41
N THR A 103 4.03 0.38 -2.59
CA THR A 103 3.72 1.41 -1.61
C THR A 103 2.56 2.28 -2.09
N THR A 104 1.36 2.02 -1.57
CA THR A 104 0.16 2.84 -1.81
C THR A 104 0.33 4.28 -1.32
N ASP A 105 1.18 4.50 -0.33
CA ASP A 105 1.50 5.82 0.23
C ASP A 105 2.07 6.80 -0.81
N ASN A 106 2.76 6.29 -1.83
CA ASN A 106 3.34 7.11 -2.89
C ASN A 106 2.29 7.77 -3.80
N VAL A 107 1.05 7.26 -3.81
CA VAL A 107 -0.01 7.73 -4.74
C VAL A 107 -0.29 9.21 -4.60
N GLY A 108 -0.36 9.73 -3.36
CA GLY A 108 -0.58 11.15 -3.14
C GLY A 108 0.50 12.02 -3.79
N GLN A 109 1.76 11.60 -3.68
CA GLN A 109 2.89 12.28 -4.30
C GLN A 109 2.89 12.11 -5.83
N PHE A 110 2.60 10.92 -6.35
CA PHE A 110 2.56 10.65 -7.79
C PHE A 110 1.50 11.48 -8.50
N CYS A 111 0.28 11.52 -7.93
CA CYS A 111 -0.82 12.26 -8.52
C CYS A 111 -0.62 13.78 -8.39
N SER A 112 -0.20 14.28 -7.22
CA SER A 112 -0.05 15.72 -6.98
C SER A 112 1.10 16.35 -7.77
N SER A 113 2.22 15.63 -7.92
CA SER A 113 3.36 16.12 -8.71
C SER A 113 3.16 16.01 -10.22
N GLY A 114 2.11 15.28 -10.67
CA GLY A 114 1.92 14.96 -12.07
C GLY A 114 3.01 14.04 -12.64
N SER A 115 3.74 13.31 -11.82
CA SER A 115 4.77 12.36 -12.27
C SER A 115 4.16 11.11 -12.92
N MET A 116 2.94 10.74 -12.53
CA MET A 116 2.11 9.75 -13.21
C MET A 116 0.94 10.43 -13.94
N ALA A 117 0.52 9.85 -15.06
CA ALA A 117 -0.58 10.36 -15.86
C ALA A 117 -1.92 10.15 -15.15
N ASP A 118 -2.85 11.10 -15.33
CA ASP A 118 -4.25 10.90 -14.95
C ASP A 118 -4.87 9.80 -15.83
N LEU A 119 -5.37 8.74 -15.20
CA LEU A 119 -5.99 7.61 -15.87
C LEU A 119 -7.49 7.81 -16.14
N GLY A 120 -8.11 8.86 -15.61
CA GLY A 120 -9.53 9.16 -15.81
C GLY A 120 -9.96 9.21 -17.27
N PRO A 121 -9.26 9.92 -18.16
CA PRO A 121 -9.56 9.94 -19.60
C PRO A 121 -9.48 8.55 -20.26
N PHE A 122 -8.50 7.72 -19.87
CA PHE A 122 -8.33 6.35 -20.40
C PHE A 122 -9.45 5.42 -19.94
N LEU A 123 -9.83 5.49 -18.67
CA LEU A 123 -10.96 4.75 -18.10
C LEU A 123 -12.26 5.10 -18.82
N THR A 124 -12.53 6.39 -19.03
CA THR A 124 -13.71 6.89 -19.73
C THR A 124 -13.74 6.38 -21.18
N LYS A 125 -12.63 6.49 -21.91
CA LYS A 125 -12.50 6.00 -23.30
C LYS A 125 -12.72 4.50 -23.40
N SER A 126 -12.25 3.74 -22.39
CA SER A 126 -12.39 2.29 -22.32
C SER A 126 -13.73 1.84 -21.72
N LYS A 127 -14.61 2.76 -21.32
CA LYS A 127 -15.92 2.50 -20.67
C LYS A 127 -15.79 1.64 -19.41
N ILE A 128 -14.73 1.83 -18.66
CA ILE A 128 -14.48 1.17 -17.38
C ILE A 128 -15.00 2.09 -16.26
N ASP A 129 -15.96 1.59 -15.49
CA ASP A 129 -16.39 2.22 -14.24
C ASP A 129 -15.57 1.66 -13.08
N PRO A 130 -14.68 2.46 -12.46
CA PRO A 130 -13.85 1.99 -11.38
C PRO A 130 -14.67 1.47 -10.18
N ALA A 131 -15.79 2.12 -9.85
CA ALA A 131 -16.62 1.72 -8.70
C ALA A 131 -17.34 0.38 -8.92
N ALA A 132 -17.63 0.03 -10.17
CA ALA A 132 -18.18 -1.28 -10.54
C ALA A 132 -17.10 -2.36 -10.71
N THR A 133 -15.82 -1.96 -10.82
CA THR A 133 -14.71 -2.87 -11.13
C THR A 133 -13.92 -3.28 -9.90
N PHE A 134 -13.61 -2.34 -8.99
CA PHE A 134 -12.69 -2.54 -7.89
C PHE A 134 -13.37 -2.40 -6.53
N PRO A 135 -12.90 -3.10 -5.48
CA PRO A 135 -13.32 -2.86 -4.09
C PRO A 135 -13.07 -1.40 -3.67
N LYS A 136 -13.98 -0.86 -2.86
CA LYS A 136 -13.92 0.54 -2.42
C LYS A 136 -12.58 0.94 -1.78
N PRO A 137 -12.00 0.18 -0.82
CA PRO A 137 -10.71 0.55 -0.23
C PRO A 137 -9.58 0.61 -1.27
N MET A 138 -9.59 -0.29 -2.26
CA MET A 138 -8.58 -0.29 -3.34
C MET A 138 -8.72 0.92 -4.26
N LEU A 139 -9.94 1.46 -4.41
CA LEU A 139 -10.16 2.72 -5.11
C LEU A 139 -9.66 3.93 -4.31
N GLU A 140 -9.78 3.88 -2.99
CA GLU A 140 -9.40 5.00 -2.13
C GLU A 140 -7.89 5.23 -2.17
N TYR A 141 -7.06 4.19 -2.06
CA TYR A 141 -5.60 4.36 -2.10
C TYR A 141 -5.03 4.58 -3.51
N THR A 142 -5.81 4.50 -4.59
CA THR A 142 -5.33 4.68 -5.98
C THR A 142 -5.62 6.04 -6.58
N GLN A 143 -6.03 7.00 -5.76
CA GLN A 143 -6.32 8.38 -6.19
C GLN A 143 -5.87 9.40 -5.14
N PHE A 144 -5.73 10.64 -5.56
CA PHE A 144 -5.49 11.77 -4.66
C PHE A 144 -6.20 13.02 -5.19
N ASN A 145 -6.97 13.71 -4.32
CA ASN A 145 -7.72 14.92 -4.66
C ASN A 145 -8.53 14.84 -5.96
N GLY A 146 -9.20 13.70 -6.18
CA GLY A 146 -10.03 13.47 -7.36
C GLY A 146 -9.28 13.04 -8.62
N THR A 147 -7.94 13.06 -8.62
CA THR A 147 -7.12 12.54 -9.71
C THR A 147 -6.78 11.08 -9.45
N ARG A 148 -7.12 10.20 -10.39
CA ARG A 148 -6.74 8.79 -10.37
C ARG A 148 -5.54 8.56 -11.27
N CYS A 149 -4.34 8.54 -10.70
CA CYS A 149 -3.10 8.35 -11.45
C CYS A 149 -2.56 6.92 -11.40
N THR A 150 -3.20 6.03 -10.63
CA THR A 150 -2.87 4.60 -10.54
C THR A 150 -4.14 3.75 -10.52
N LEU A 151 -3.98 2.45 -10.78
CA LEU A 151 -4.99 1.42 -10.54
C LEU A 151 -4.42 0.36 -9.58
N PRO A 152 -5.29 -0.38 -8.85
CA PRO A 152 -4.83 -1.50 -8.04
C PRO A 152 -4.46 -2.67 -8.94
N LEU A 153 -3.23 -3.15 -8.82
CA LEU A 153 -2.74 -4.33 -9.56
C LEU A 153 -3.05 -5.61 -8.80
N LEU A 154 -2.77 -5.62 -7.50
CA LEU A 154 -3.14 -6.64 -6.53
C LEU A 154 -3.52 -5.95 -5.22
N GLY A 155 -4.30 -6.63 -4.40
CA GLY A 155 -4.61 -6.21 -3.05
C GLY A 155 -3.85 -7.00 -2.02
N ASP A 156 -3.60 -6.37 -0.86
CA ASP A 156 -3.11 -7.01 0.35
C ASP A 156 -4.18 -6.83 1.43
N ALA A 157 -4.57 -7.91 2.09
CA ALA A 157 -5.54 -7.90 3.17
C ALA A 157 -4.90 -8.41 4.46
N TYR A 158 -5.22 -7.79 5.59
CA TYR A 158 -4.61 -8.12 6.87
C TYR A 158 -5.61 -8.79 7.80
N GLY A 159 -5.18 -9.92 8.38
CA GLY A 159 -5.99 -10.73 9.28
C GLY A 159 -5.26 -11.14 10.54
N LEU A 160 -5.96 -11.85 11.42
CA LEU A 160 -5.41 -12.47 12.61
C LEU A 160 -4.90 -13.86 12.28
N TYR A 161 -3.61 -14.09 12.47
CA TYR A 161 -3.03 -15.43 12.57
C TYR A 161 -3.00 -15.90 14.00
N TYR A 162 -3.32 -17.19 14.24
CA TYR A 162 -3.28 -17.79 15.57
C TYR A 162 -2.76 -19.23 15.52
N ASN A 163 -2.04 -19.62 16.54
CA ASN A 163 -1.51 -20.96 16.69
C ASN A 163 -2.58 -21.89 17.29
N LYS A 164 -3.15 -22.80 16.49
CA LYS A 164 -4.21 -23.74 16.86
C LYS A 164 -3.83 -24.64 18.04
N LYS A 165 -2.57 -25.12 18.09
CA LYS A 165 -2.08 -25.94 19.20
C LYS A 165 -1.99 -25.14 20.50
N ALA A 166 -1.51 -23.90 20.45
CA ALA A 166 -1.46 -23.03 21.61
C ALA A 166 -2.87 -22.72 22.14
N PHE A 167 -3.84 -22.45 21.24
CA PHE A 167 -5.25 -22.25 21.58
C PHE A 167 -5.84 -23.49 22.28
N ALA A 168 -5.70 -24.66 21.68
CA ALA A 168 -6.17 -25.92 22.25
C ALA A 168 -5.58 -26.18 23.65
N ALA A 169 -4.24 -25.99 23.80
CA ALA A 169 -3.55 -26.16 25.06
C ALA A 169 -4.00 -25.16 26.15
N ALA A 170 -4.47 -23.97 25.75
CA ALA A 170 -5.03 -22.96 26.63
C ALA A 170 -6.56 -23.12 26.83
N GLY A 171 -7.21 -24.11 26.19
CA GLY A 171 -8.67 -24.27 26.24
C GLY A 171 -9.43 -23.10 25.61
N ILE A 172 -8.89 -22.53 24.52
CA ILE A 172 -9.55 -21.52 23.68
C ILE A 172 -10.13 -22.23 22.48
N SER A 173 -11.44 -22.16 22.30
CA SER A 173 -12.18 -22.94 21.29
C SER A 173 -12.32 -22.23 19.94
N ALA A 174 -12.20 -20.90 19.89
CA ALA A 174 -12.37 -20.08 18.70
C ALA A 174 -11.48 -18.84 18.74
N PRO A 175 -11.11 -18.24 17.60
CA PRO A 175 -10.42 -16.96 17.58
C PRO A 175 -11.31 -15.84 18.12
N PRO A 176 -10.70 -14.82 18.79
CA PRO A 176 -11.42 -13.70 19.36
C PRO A 176 -12.03 -12.81 18.28
N LYS A 177 -13.19 -12.23 18.57
CA LYS A 177 -13.92 -11.31 17.66
C LYS A 177 -13.86 -9.86 18.14
N THR A 178 -13.69 -9.66 19.43
CA THR A 178 -13.60 -8.31 20.03
C THR A 178 -12.25 -8.05 20.66
N MET A 179 -11.94 -6.78 20.86
CA MET A 179 -10.67 -6.37 21.47
C MET A 179 -10.53 -6.82 22.93
N SER A 180 -11.64 -6.97 23.67
CA SER A 180 -11.63 -7.53 25.02
C SER A 180 -11.34 -9.03 25.02
N GLU A 181 -11.98 -9.80 24.12
CA GLU A 181 -11.69 -11.23 23.94
C GLU A 181 -10.22 -11.42 23.52
N PHE A 182 -9.75 -10.63 22.56
CA PHE A 182 -8.37 -10.70 22.08
C PHE A 182 -7.34 -10.46 23.17
N LYS A 183 -7.57 -9.45 24.00
CA LYS A 183 -6.71 -9.17 25.17
C LYS A 183 -6.73 -10.32 26.17
N ALA A 184 -7.91 -10.86 26.49
CA ALA A 184 -8.04 -11.99 27.41
C ALA A 184 -7.27 -13.23 26.90
N ASP A 185 -7.41 -13.54 25.61
CA ASP A 185 -6.70 -14.64 24.97
C ASP A 185 -5.18 -14.39 24.92
N ALA A 186 -4.75 -13.16 24.61
CA ALA A 186 -3.34 -12.80 24.62
C ALA A 186 -2.68 -13.03 25.99
N VAL A 187 -3.36 -12.63 27.07
CA VAL A 187 -2.90 -12.87 28.44
C VAL A 187 -2.85 -14.37 28.74
N LYS A 188 -3.92 -15.11 28.40
CA LYS A 188 -4.04 -16.57 28.65
C LYS A 188 -2.99 -17.39 27.90
N LEU A 189 -2.63 -16.98 26.70
CA LEU A 189 -1.62 -17.62 25.86
C LEU A 189 -0.18 -17.28 26.27
N THR A 190 0.01 -16.24 27.09
CA THR A 190 1.34 -15.79 27.49
C THR A 190 1.95 -16.68 28.57
N LYS A 191 3.13 -17.24 28.29
CA LYS A 191 3.90 -18.08 29.21
C LYS A 191 5.22 -17.39 29.55
N SER A 192 5.31 -16.85 30.77
CA SER A 192 6.54 -16.23 31.28
C SER A 192 7.63 -17.25 31.55
N LYS A 193 8.89 -16.84 31.36
CA LYS A 193 10.08 -17.62 31.70
C LYS A 193 11.12 -16.65 32.32
N GLY A 194 11.13 -16.51 33.64
CA GLY A 194 11.92 -15.49 34.29
C GLY A 194 11.56 -14.08 33.82
N ASP A 195 12.58 -13.30 33.45
CA ASP A 195 12.42 -11.95 32.91
C ASP A 195 12.07 -11.92 31.42
N SER A 196 11.70 -13.05 30.82
CA SER A 196 11.37 -13.20 29.42
C SER A 196 10.10 -14.03 29.24
N TYR A 197 9.86 -14.53 28.03
CA TYR A 197 8.74 -15.42 27.72
C TYR A 197 9.27 -16.70 27.06
N SER A 198 8.59 -17.83 27.31
CA SER A 198 8.69 -19.02 26.47
C SER A 198 7.70 -18.99 25.32
N GLN A 199 6.59 -18.25 25.47
CA GLN A 199 5.61 -17.94 24.46
C GLN A 199 4.92 -16.64 24.86
N LEU A 200 4.74 -15.72 23.93
CA LEU A 200 3.94 -14.51 24.12
C LEU A 200 2.59 -14.70 23.39
N GLY A 201 1.49 -14.29 23.99
CA GLY A 201 0.17 -14.41 23.39
C GLY A 201 0.01 -13.53 22.13
N PHE A 202 0.46 -12.28 22.23
CA PHE A 202 0.48 -11.31 21.13
C PHE A 202 1.63 -10.32 21.37
N MET A 203 2.40 -10.03 20.32
CA MET A 203 3.33 -8.90 20.37
C MET A 203 2.54 -7.65 20.01
N PRO A 204 2.37 -6.72 20.96
CA PRO A 204 1.58 -5.52 20.71
C PRO A 204 2.12 -4.69 19.55
N ASN A 205 1.25 -3.84 19.05
CA ASN A 205 1.57 -2.83 18.06
C ASN A 205 2.87 -2.09 18.42
N PHE A 206 3.57 -1.56 17.43
CA PHE A 206 4.90 -0.94 17.51
C PHE A 206 6.05 -1.89 17.87
N HIS A 207 5.75 -3.09 18.34
CA HIS A 207 6.72 -4.14 18.65
C HIS A 207 6.63 -5.34 17.69
N GLY A 208 5.47 -5.55 17.06
CA GLY A 208 5.25 -6.56 16.04
C GLY A 208 5.52 -6.03 14.63
N TYR A 209 5.70 -6.90 13.66
CA TYR A 209 6.00 -6.51 12.28
C TYR A 209 4.82 -5.80 11.61
N GLU A 210 3.79 -6.55 11.21
CA GLU A 210 2.61 -6.00 10.55
C GLU A 210 1.59 -5.39 11.53
N SER A 211 1.81 -5.53 12.84
CA SER A 211 1.00 -4.86 13.86
C SER A 211 1.41 -3.40 13.99
N THR A 212 1.23 -2.62 12.93
CA THR A 212 1.55 -1.18 12.90
C THR A 212 0.40 -0.34 13.44
N THR A 213 0.67 0.92 13.73
CA THR A 213 -0.35 1.88 14.18
C THR A 213 -1.48 2.00 13.17
N THR A 214 -1.15 2.06 11.89
CA THR A 214 -2.12 2.27 10.80
C THR A 214 -2.94 1.03 10.51
N HIS A 215 -2.34 -0.16 10.52
CA HIS A 215 -3.06 -1.41 10.35
C HIS A 215 -4.05 -1.64 11.49
N LEU A 216 -3.63 -1.34 12.71
CA LEU A 216 -4.49 -1.49 13.88
C LEU A 216 -5.61 -0.45 13.90
N ALA A 217 -5.33 0.79 13.50
CA ALA A 217 -6.30 1.89 13.46
C ALA A 217 -7.51 1.60 12.55
N ALA A 218 -7.34 0.79 11.50
CA ALA A 218 -8.41 0.33 10.63
C ALA A 218 -9.54 -0.36 11.42
N GLN A 219 -9.20 -1.06 12.50
CA GLN A 219 -10.20 -1.75 13.34
C GLN A 219 -11.10 -0.77 14.10
N TRP A 220 -10.60 0.43 14.42
CA TRP A 220 -11.39 1.50 15.05
C TRP A 220 -12.14 2.37 14.06
N GLY A 221 -11.91 2.22 12.74
CA GLY A 221 -12.59 2.98 11.70
C GLY A 221 -12.29 4.48 11.75
N VAL A 222 -11.06 4.84 12.10
CA VAL A 222 -10.62 6.22 12.30
C VAL A 222 -10.60 7.06 11.01
N LYS A 223 -10.68 8.38 11.17
CA LYS A 223 -10.51 9.36 10.11
C LYS A 223 -9.22 10.14 10.33
N TYR A 224 -8.26 9.99 9.43
CA TYR A 224 -6.97 10.67 9.51
C TYR A 224 -7.06 12.16 9.19
N PHE A 225 -7.91 12.54 8.23
CA PHE A 225 -8.03 13.90 7.72
C PHE A 225 -9.48 14.34 7.62
N ASP A 226 -9.73 15.65 7.77
CA ASP A 226 -11.01 16.26 7.44
C ASP A 226 -11.13 16.57 5.93
N ALA A 227 -12.29 17.12 5.53
CA ALA A 227 -12.54 17.46 4.14
C ALA A 227 -11.61 18.57 3.59
N SER A 228 -10.92 19.29 4.44
CA SER A 228 -9.90 20.30 4.04
C SER A 228 -8.48 19.70 3.96
N GLY A 229 -8.32 18.43 4.29
CA GLY A 229 -7.04 17.72 4.33
C GLY A 229 -6.21 18.00 5.59
N LYS A 230 -6.84 18.52 6.66
CA LYS A 230 -6.19 18.69 7.96
C LYS A 230 -6.29 17.44 8.81
N SER A 231 -5.23 17.17 9.56
CA SER A 231 -5.16 16.04 10.48
C SER A 231 -6.28 16.07 11.52
N GLN A 232 -6.85 14.89 11.81
CA GLN A 232 -7.93 14.67 12.77
C GLN A 232 -7.55 13.69 13.89
N VAL A 233 -6.26 13.36 14.01
CA VAL A 233 -5.78 12.33 14.95
C VAL A 233 -6.18 12.61 16.40
N ALA A 234 -6.11 13.86 16.83
CA ALA A 234 -6.54 14.25 18.18
C ALA A 234 -8.05 14.40 18.34
N LYS A 235 -8.79 14.58 17.25
CA LYS A 235 -10.24 14.82 17.28
C LYS A 235 -11.06 13.58 17.08
N ASP A 236 -10.55 12.60 16.32
CA ASP A 236 -11.22 11.33 16.13
C ASP A 236 -11.01 10.45 17.39
N PRO A 237 -12.10 10.08 18.10
CA PRO A 237 -12.00 9.35 19.36
C PRO A 237 -11.41 7.93 19.19
N GLY A 238 -11.44 7.39 17.98
CA GLY A 238 -10.91 6.05 17.68
C GLY A 238 -9.39 5.97 17.92
N PHE A 239 -8.64 7.03 17.63
CA PHE A 239 -7.19 7.05 17.93
C PHE A 239 -6.93 6.99 19.43
N ALA A 240 -7.61 7.80 20.23
CA ALA A 240 -7.44 7.78 21.69
C ALA A 240 -7.84 6.41 22.27
N ALA A 241 -8.94 5.82 21.77
CA ALA A 241 -9.39 4.49 22.20
C ALA A 241 -8.36 3.40 21.81
N MET A 242 -7.82 3.44 20.60
CA MET A 242 -6.79 2.52 20.13
C MET A 242 -5.53 2.59 20.99
N PHE A 243 -4.99 3.79 21.20
CA PHE A 243 -3.78 3.96 22.01
C PHE A 243 -3.99 3.58 23.48
N GLY A 244 -5.19 3.86 24.02
CA GLY A 244 -5.56 3.42 25.38
C GLY A 244 -5.60 1.90 25.49
N TRP A 245 -6.24 1.22 24.56
CA TRP A 245 -6.28 -0.23 24.47
C TRP A 245 -4.87 -0.83 24.31
N GLN A 246 -4.08 -0.27 23.45
CA GLN A 246 -2.70 -0.70 23.20
C GLN A 246 -1.84 -0.60 24.45
N GLN A 247 -1.91 0.53 25.18
CA GLN A 247 -1.18 0.72 26.42
C GLN A 247 -1.62 -0.26 27.52
N ASP A 248 -2.91 -0.60 27.56
CA ASP A 248 -3.45 -1.59 28.48
C ASP A 248 -3.01 -3.01 28.12
N MET A 249 -2.94 -3.35 26.83
CA MET A 249 -2.36 -4.61 26.35
C MET A 249 -0.88 -4.73 26.74
N VAL A 250 -0.08 -3.70 26.49
CA VAL A 250 1.34 -3.64 26.86
C VAL A 250 1.53 -3.90 28.37
N LYS A 251 0.74 -3.23 29.23
CA LYS A 251 0.78 -3.44 30.68
C LYS A 251 0.40 -4.86 31.08
N SER A 252 -0.67 -5.39 30.48
CA SER A 252 -1.20 -6.72 30.77
C SER A 252 -0.22 -7.84 30.40
N LEU A 253 0.63 -7.62 29.42
CA LEU A 253 1.63 -8.59 28.94
C LEU A 253 2.99 -8.45 29.63
N GLY A 254 3.17 -7.52 30.56
CA GLY A 254 4.41 -7.41 31.37
C GLY A 254 5.19 -6.12 31.19
N GLY A 255 4.66 -5.17 30.42
CA GLY A 255 5.20 -3.84 30.21
C GLY A 255 6.21 -3.70 29.09
N PHE A 256 6.39 -2.47 28.64
CA PHE A 256 7.21 -2.11 27.47
C PHE A 256 8.61 -2.72 27.49
N GLY A 257 9.36 -2.55 28.59
CA GLY A 257 10.75 -3.00 28.65
C GLY A 257 10.92 -4.51 28.49
N LYS A 258 9.99 -5.31 29.07
CA LYS A 258 10.02 -6.78 28.94
C LYS A 258 9.66 -7.21 27.52
N LEU A 259 8.66 -6.58 26.92
CA LEU A 259 8.23 -6.83 25.55
C LEU A 259 9.33 -6.47 24.53
N GLU A 260 9.95 -5.30 24.67
CA GLU A 260 11.04 -4.85 23.80
C GLU A 260 12.25 -5.77 23.86
N LYS A 261 12.64 -6.20 25.06
CA LYS A 261 13.72 -7.17 25.25
C LYS A 261 13.41 -8.51 24.52
N TYR A 262 12.16 -8.94 24.57
CA TYR A 262 11.75 -10.19 23.90
C TYR A 262 11.69 -10.01 22.38
N ARG A 263 11.13 -8.91 21.87
CA ARG A 263 11.10 -8.58 20.46
C ARG A 263 12.49 -8.63 19.80
N ASN A 264 13.52 -8.18 20.52
CA ASN A 264 14.90 -8.19 20.04
C ASN A 264 15.47 -9.62 19.82
N THR A 265 14.72 -10.68 20.20
CA THR A 265 15.06 -12.08 19.90
C THR A 265 14.41 -12.61 18.64
N PHE A 266 13.53 -11.84 18.00
CA PHE A 266 12.82 -12.25 16.79
C PHE A 266 13.76 -12.30 15.58
N GLY A 267 13.46 -13.19 14.64
CA GLY A 267 14.13 -13.24 13.34
C GLY A 267 13.56 -12.20 12.37
N ASP A 268 14.01 -12.24 11.13
CA ASP A 268 13.50 -11.38 10.08
C ASP A 268 12.02 -11.66 9.81
N GLU A 269 11.27 -10.61 9.50
CA GLU A 269 9.83 -10.67 9.24
C GLU A 269 9.46 -11.68 8.15
N PHE A 270 10.14 -11.61 7.02
CA PHE A 270 9.93 -12.52 5.89
C PHE A 270 10.81 -13.77 5.93
N GLY A 271 11.52 -14.01 7.05
CA GLY A 271 12.38 -15.16 7.25
C GLY A 271 11.71 -16.33 7.95
N ALA A 272 12.30 -17.53 7.85
CA ALA A 272 11.83 -18.73 8.53
C ALA A 272 11.84 -18.64 10.07
N LYS A 273 12.50 -17.63 10.63
CA LYS A 273 12.54 -17.34 12.07
C LYS A 273 11.52 -16.29 12.52
N ASN A 274 10.52 -15.99 11.69
CA ASN A 274 9.40 -15.16 12.10
C ASN A 274 8.74 -15.75 13.36
N PRO A 275 8.39 -14.93 14.37
CA PRO A 275 7.91 -15.40 15.68
C PRO A 275 6.58 -16.16 15.62
N LEU A 276 5.72 -15.91 14.63
CA LEU A 276 4.52 -16.71 14.39
C LEU A 276 4.89 -18.13 13.90
N LEU A 277 5.87 -18.23 13.00
CA LEU A 277 6.32 -19.51 12.44
C LEU A 277 7.09 -20.35 13.47
N THR A 278 7.83 -19.71 14.36
CA THR A 278 8.58 -20.41 15.42
C THR A 278 7.76 -20.71 16.68
N GLY A 279 6.52 -20.17 16.77
CA GLY A 279 5.69 -20.29 17.95
C GLY A 279 6.13 -19.41 19.15
N GLN A 280 7.06 -18.47 18.95
CA GLN A 280 7.42 -17.48 19.96
C GLN A 280 6.26 -16.56 20.30
N VAL A 281 5.40 -16.29 19.29
CA VAL A 281 4.16 -15.51 19.44
C VAL A 281 2.98 -16.38 18.99
N ALA A 282 1.92 -16.41 19.79
CA ALA A 282 0.77 -17.27 19.55
C ALA A 282 -0.29 -16.65 18.64
N MET A 283 -0.38 -15.32 18.60
CA MET A 283 -1.29 -14.54 17.75
C MET A 283 -0.56 -13.34 17.15
N GLY A 284 -0.87 -12.97 15.91
CA GLY A 284 -0.33 -11.77 15.27
C GLY A 284 -1.19 -11.31 14.12
N MET A 285 -1.07 -10.03 13.75
CA MET A 285 -1.61 -9.49 12.51
C MET A 285 -0.60 -9.72 11.40
N ASP A 286 -1.06 -10.18 10.24
CA ASP A 286 -0.20 -10.34 9.04
C ASP A 286 -1.06 -10.42 7.78
N GLY A 287 -0.46 -10.26 6.62
CA GLY A 287 -1.12 -10.37 5.34
C GLY A 287 -1.25 -11.81 4.84
N GLU A 288 -1.96 -11.98 3.73
CA GLU A 288 -2.26 -13.30 3.13
C GLU A 288 -1.01 -14.07 2.69
N TRP A 289 0.07 -13.38 2.32
CA TRP A 289 1.37 -13.99 1.96
C TRP A 289 1.94 -14.89 3.06
N ARG A 290 1.59 -14.63 4.33
CA ARG A 290 2.04 -15.44 5.46
C ARG A 290 1.56 -16.90 5.38
N LEU A 291 0.45 -17.18 4.69
CA LEU A 291 -0.02 -18.55 4.45
C LEU A 291 1.01 -19.38 3.65
N GLY A 292 1.52 -18.81 2.57
CA GLY A 292 2.57 -19.44 1.77
C GLY A 292 3.85 -19.68 2.58
N MET A 293 4.31 -18.66 3.31
CA MET A 293 5.50 -18.75 4.16
C MET A 293 5.34 -19.78 5.29
N ALA A 294 4.14 -19.88 5.88
CA ALA A 294 3.84 -20.89 6.90
C ALA A 294 3.92 -22.31 6.33
N LYS A 295 3.36 -22.52 5.14
CA LYS A 295 3.43 -23.79 4.41
C LYS A 295 4.86 -24.17 4.11
N ASP A 296 5.67 -23.26 3.60
CA ASP A 296 7.08 -23.47 3.27
C ASP A 296 7.92 -23.77 4.51
N ALA A 297 7.59 -23.16 5.65
CA ALA A 297 8.22 -23.44 6.94
C ALA A 297 7.70 -24.73 7.63
N GLY A 298 6.76 -25.46 7.02
CA GLY A 298 6.12 -26.64 7.62
C GLY A 298 5.21 -26.35 8.82
N MET A 299 4.78 -25.09 8.99
CA MET A 299 3.91 -24.65 10.09
C MET A 299 2.42 -24.84 9.68
N ASN A 300 1.90 -26.05 9.91
CA ASN A 300 0.53 -26.40 9.54
C ASN A 300 -0.54 -26.05 10.60
N ASP A 301 -0.10 -25.53 11.74
CA ASP A 301 -0.97 -25.28 12.89
C ASP A 301 -1.43 -23.80 13.00
N LEU A 302 -1.14 -22.98 12.00
CA LEU A 302 -1.70 -21.64 11.94
C LEU A 302 -3.16 -21.67 11.48
N GLY A 303 -4.00 -20.93 12.20
CA GLY A 303 -5.33 -20.55 11.79
C GLY A 303 -5.35 -19.10 11.37
N VAL A 304 -6.37 -18.73 10.58
CA VAL A 304 -6.62 -17.37 10.14
C VAL A 304 -8.04 -16.98 10.50
N ALA A 305 -8.23 -15.73 10.90
CA ALA A 305 -9.54 -15.12 11.16
C ALA A 305 -9.47 -13.62 10.82
N PRO A 306 -10.60 -12.92 10.64
CA PRO A 306 -10.59 -11.46 10.66
C PRO A 306 -9.99 -10.94 11.97
N PHE A 307 -9.27 -9.82 11.92
CA PHE A 307 -8.74 -9.22 13.14
C PHE A 307 -9.87 -8.67 14.01
N PRO A 308 -9.79 -8.76 15.34
CA PRO A 308 -10.84 -8.29 16.24
C PRO A 308 -11.17 -6.81 16.08
N VAL A 309 -12.40 -6.44 16.44
CA VAL A 309 -12.90 -5.07 16.41
C VAL A 309 -13.20 -4.57 17.84
N PRO A 310 -13.32 -3.25 18.09
CA PRO A 310 -13.78 -2.73 19.37
C PRO A 310 -15.11 -3.37 19.80
N ASP A 311 -15.30 -3.55 21.10
CA ASP A 311 -16.47 -4.27 21.65
C ASP A 311 -17.81 -3.59 21.28
N ASP A 312 -17.82 -2.26 21.23
CA ASP A 312 -18.98 -1.45 20.79
C ASP A 312 -19.20 -1.47 19.28
N GLN A 313 -18.27 -2.04 18.50
CA GLN A 313 -18.32 -2.23 17.07
C GLN A 313 -18.40 -3.70 16.64
N ALA A 314 -18.81 -4.61 17.54
CA ALA A 314 -18.83 -6.06 17.29
C ALA A 314 -19.58 -6.47 16.02
N SER A 315 -20.58 -5.70 15.58
CA SER A 315 -21.32 -5.92 14.33
C SER A 315 -20.49 -5.72 13.07
N THR A 316 -19.34 -5.04 13.14
CA THR A 316 -18.42 -4.82 12.01
C THR A 316 -17.30 -5.87 11.92
N TYR A 317 -17.36 -6.93 12.75
CA TYR A 317 -16.39 -8.02 12.68
C TYR A 317 -16.38 -8.66 11.29
N GLY A 318 -15.19 -8.85 10.75
CA GLY A 318 -14.97 -9.28 9.37
C GLY A 318 -14.34 -8.20 8.49
N LYS A 319 -14.31 -6.95 8.94
CA LYS A 319 -13.55 -5.87 8.28
C LYS A 319 -12.05 -5.98 8.60
N GLY A 320 -11.23 -5.32 7.78
CA GLY A 320 -9.79 -5.23 8.01
C GLY A 320 -9.13 -4.07 7.32
N TYR A 321 -7.81 -4.00 7.46
CA TYR A 321 -6.97 -3.10 6.71
C TYR A 321 -6.67 -3.67 5.32
N LEU A 322 -6.69 -2.82 4.31
CA LEU A 322 -6.30 -3.15 2.94
C LEU A 322 -5.22 -2.19 2.46
N SER A 323 -4.21 -2.74 1.82
CA SER A 323 -3.25 -2.03 0.99
C SER A 323 -3.10 -2.77 -0.34
N GLY A 324 -1.99 -2.64 -1.01
CA GLY A 324 -1.72 -3.45 -2.19
C GLY A 324 -0.66 -2.87 -3.11
N THR A 325 -0.50 -3.54 -4.22
CA THR A 325 0.38 -3.10 -5.29
C THR A 325 -0.39 -2.25 -6.28
N ILE A 326 0.15 -1.08 -6.59
CA ILE A 326 -0.40 -0.14 -7.57
C ILE A 326 0.35 -0.23 -8.90
N ILE A 327 -0.32 0.14 -9.99
CA ILE A 327 0.27 0.28 -11.32
C ILE A 327 -0.18 1.58 -11.96
N GLY A 328 0.70 2.24 -12.72
CA GLY A 328 0.39 3.49 -13.41
C GLY A 328 1.32 3.77 -14.57
N ILE A 329 1.04 4.85 -15.28
CA ILE A 329 1.75 5.29 -16.48
C ILE A 329 2.58 6.52 -16.14
N ALA A 330 3.88 6.52 -16.47
CA ALA A 330 4.69 7.71 -16.30
C ALA A 330 4.16 8.85 -17.18
N ASN A 331 3.95 10.03 -16.61
CA ASN A 331 3.36 11.14 -17.36
C ASN A 331 4.26 11.63 -18.50
N THR A 332 5.56 11.40 -18.41
CA THR A 332 6.53 11.72 -19.46
C THR A 332 6.61 10.68 -20.58
N SER A 333 5.91 9.54 -20.46
CA SER A 333 5.83 8.57 -21.56
C SER A 333 5.19 9.18 -22.80
N THR A 334 5.81 8.98 -23.96
CA THR A 334 5.27 9.33 -25.26
C THR A 334 4.39 8.23 -25.87
N LYS A 335 4.23 7.10 -25.14
CA LYS A 335 3.53 5.89 -25.58
C LYS A 335 2.35 5.54 -24.66
N LYS A 336 1.65 6.57 -24.18
CA LYS A 336 0.63 6.41 -23.12
C LYS A 336 -0.53 5.50 -23.53
N ASN A 337 -0.94 5.51 -24.83
CA ASN A 337 -2.00 4.63 -25.30
C ASN A 337 -1.59 3.15 -25.27
N ALA A 338 -0.36 2.81 -25.69
CA ALA A 338 0.15 1.43 -25.58
C ALA A 338 0.39 1.02 -24.12
N ALA A 339 0.91 1.92 -23.30
CA ALA A 339 1.07 1.72 -21.86
C ALA A 339 -0.28 1.47 -21.16
N TRP A 340 -1.33 2.19 -21.59
CA TRP A 340 -2.70 1.98 -21.08
C TRP A 340 -3.25 0.59 -21.42
N GLU A 341 -3.01 0.07 -22.63
CA GLU A 341 -3.46 -1.28 -22.97
C GLU A 341 -2.85 -2.33 -22.01
N LEU A 342 -1.56 -2.19 -21.64
CA LEU A 342 -0.93 -3.07 -20.64
C LEU A 342 -1.56 -2.88 -19.24
N VAL A 343 -1.67 -1.64 -18.77
CA VAL A 343 -2.27 -1.34 -17.44
C VAL A 343 -3.70 -1.87 -17.38
N LYS A 344 -4.51 -1.61 -18.39
CA LYS A 344 -5.89 -2.10 -18.50
C LYS A 344 -5.93 -3.63 -18.45
N PHE A 345 -5.11 -4.32 -19.25
CA PHE A 345 -5.07 -5.78 -19.28
C PHE A 345 -4.71 -6.35 -17.90
N MET A 346 -3.64 -5.86 -17.29
CA MET A 346 -3.17 -6.37 -16.00
C MET A 346 -4.13 -6.09 -14.83
N THR A 347 -5.01 -5.08 -14.96
CA THR A 347 -5.89 -4.68 -13.86
C THR A 347 -7.38 -4.98 -14.07
N THR A 348 -7.82 -5.31 -15.28
CA THR A 348 -9.26 -5.50 -15.58
C THR A 348 -9.58 -6.79 -16.35
N ASP A 349 -8.60 -7.45 -16.99
CA ASP A 349 -8.83 -8.77 -17.54
C ASP A 349 -8.91 -9.80 -16.42
N THR A 350 -10.08 -10.40 -16.24
CA THR A 350 -10.34 -11.30 -15.09
C THR A 350 -9.40 -12.50 -15.09
N ASP A 351 -9.11 -13.09 -16.24
CA ASP A 351 -8.23 -14.26 -16.31
C ASP A 351 -6.76 -13.88 -16.05
N ALA A 352 -6.33 -12.71 -16.50
CA ALA A 352 -5.00 -12.19 -16.20
C ALA A 352 -4.83 -11.88 -14.71
N VAL A 353 -5.81 -11.19 -14.10
CA VAL A 353 -5.80 -10.85 -12.66
C VAL A 353 -5.81 -12.10 -11.79
N VAL A 354 -6.71 -13.07 -12.07
CA VAL A 354 -6.81 -14.32 -11.31
C VAL A 354 -5.54 -15.16 -11.45
N SER A 355 -5.02 -15.27 -12.66
CA SER A 355 -3.81 -16.05 -12.89
C SER A 355 -2.59 -15.46 -12.18
N PHE A 356 -2.50 -14.13 -12.13
CA PHE A 356 -1.42 -13.46 -11.42
C PHE A 356 -1.58 -13.61 -9.90
N ALA A 357 -2.79 -13.38 -9.38
CA ALA A 357 -3.11 -13.57 -7.97
C ALA A 357 -2.80 -14.99 -7.48
N ASN A 358 -3.23 -16.03 -8.22
CA ASN A 358 -2.93 -17.43 -7.89
C ASN A 358 -1.41 -17.73 -7.86
N ALA A 359 -0.67 -17.17 -8.81
CA ALA A 359 0.76 -17.46 -8.94
C ALA A 359 1.62 -16.93 -7.80
N ILE A 360 1.18 -15.84 -7.15
CA ILE A 360 1.92 -15.19 -6.06
C ILE A 360 1.15 -15.18 -4.73
N HIS A 361 -0.04 -15.81 -4.69
CA HIS A 361 -0.90 -15.88 -3.51
C HIS A 361 -1.27 -14.52 -2.91
N ASN A 362 -1.61 -13.53 -3.77
CA ASN A 362 -2.13 -12.24 -3.35
C ASN A 362 -3.62 -12.10 -3.67
N VAL A 363 -4.29 -11.18 -2.97
CA VAL A 363 -5.70 -10.87 -3.20
C VAL A 363 -5.87 -10.23 -4.59
N PRO A 364 -6.76 -10.77 -5.45
CA PRO A 364 -7.01 -10.15 -6.75
C PRO A 364 -7.72 -8.80 -6.58
N SER A 365 -7.37 -7.85 -7.45
CA SER A 365 -7.79 -6.45 -7.32
C SER A 365 -9.20 -6.14 -7.81
N THR A 366 -9.90 -7.05 -8.52
CA THR A 366 -11.23 -6.75 -9.07
C THR A 366 -12.35 -7.57 -8.42
N LEU A 367 -13.55 -6.97 -8.35
CA LEU A 367 -14.75 -7.64 -7.84
C LEU A 367 -15.12 -8.91 -8.65
N ALA A 368 -14.82 -8.93 -9.94
CA ALA A 368 -15.03 -10.11 -10.79
C ALA A 368 -14.02 -11.22 -10.47
N ALA A 369 -12.75 -10.86 -10.30
CA ALA A 369 -11.69 -11.83 -9.99
C ALA A 369 -11.84 -12.42 -8.59
N LEU A 370 -12.25 -11.62 -7.60
CA LEU A 370 -12.55 -12.07 -6.23
C LEU A 370 -13.65 -13.15 -6.18
N LYS A 371 -14.55 -13.17 -7.17
CA LYS A 371 -15.65 -14.14 -7.29
C LYS A 371 -15.38 -15.24 -8.33
N SER A 372 -14.19 -15.25 -8.92
CA SER A 372 -13.87 -16.19 -9.99
C SER A 372 -13.76 -17.63 -9.46
N PRO A 373 -14.40 -18.62 -10.09
CA PRO A 373 -14.23 -20.02 -9.73
C PRO A 373 -12.82 -20.57 -10.07
N LYS A 374 -12.01 -19.79 -10.79
CA LYS A 374 -10.63 -20.12 -11.12
C LYS A 374 -9.63 -19.64 -10.05
N LEU A 375 -10.13 -18.88 -9.05
CA LEU A 375 -9.29 -18.41 -7.96
C LEU A 375 -8.98 -19.59 -7.02
N ASP A 376 -7.71 -19.80 -6.75
CA ASP A 376 -7.23 -20.85 -5.84
C ASP A 376 -7.37 -20.35 -4.40
N ALA A 377 -8.51 -20.62 -3.81
CA ALA A 377 -8.88 -20.16 -2.48
C ALA A 377 -8.94 -21.34 -1.51
N ASP A 378 -7.87 -21.58 -0.78
CA ASP A 378 -7.91 -22.44 0.39
C ASP A 378 -8.71 -21.76 1.55
N PRO A 379 -9.12 -22.52 2.59
CA PRO A 379 -9.93 -21.94 3.68
C PRO A 379 -9.27 -20.77 4.41
N GLY A 380 -7.93 -20.72 4.49
CA GLY A 380 -7.20 -19.60 5.08
C GLY A 380 -7.25 -18.37 4.18
N PHE A 381 -7.01 -18.55 2.90
CA PHE A 381 -7.02 -17.46 1.91
C PHE A 381 -8.43 -16.88 1.72
N THR A 382 -9.48 -17.70 1.82
CA THR A 382 -10.88 -17.23 1.78
C THR A 382 -11.16 -16.14 2.82
N THR A 383 -10.56 -16.21 4.01
CA THR A 383 -10.69 -15.14 5.03
C THR A 383 -10.21 -13.79 4.50
N PHE A 384 -9.11 -13.74 3.79
CA PHE A 384 -8.58 -12.50 3.21
C PHE A 384 -9.43 -11.99 2.05
N LEU A 385 -9.99 -12.90 1.24
CA LEU A 385 -10.94 -12.53 0.18
C LEU A 385 -12.22 -11.92 0.77
N ASP A 386 -12.71 -12.45 1.89
CA ASP A 386 -13.89 -11.92 2.59
C ASP A 386 -13.59 -10.53 3.18
N ILE A 387 -12.40 -10.35 3.80
CA ILE A 387 -11.95 -9.05 4.28
C ILE A 387 -11.89 -8.03 3.13
N ALA A 388 -11.33 -8.42 1.98
CA ALA A 388 -11.19 -7.53 0.82
C ALA A 388 -12.54 -7.11 0.21
N GLN A 389 -13.57 -7.93 0.36
CA GLN A 389 -14.93 -7.67 -0.12
C GLN A 389 -15.81 -6.98 0.94
N ASN A 390 -15.38 -6.91 2.19
CA ASN A 390 -16.18 -6.32 3.27
C ASN A 390 -16.28 -4.78 3.06
N PRO A 391 -17.50 -4.22 3.02
CA PRO A 391 -17.70 -2.80 2.75
C PRO A 391 -17.16 -1.87 3.86
N ASP A 392 -16.96 -2.40 5.07
CA ASP A 392 -16.42 -1.67 6.22
C ASP A 392 -14.89 -1.79 6.33
N SER A 393 -14.25 -2.56 5.45
CA SER A 393 -12.78 -2.58 5.34
C SER A 393 -12.27 -1.23 4.88
N THR A 394 -11.09 -0.84 5.37
CA THR A 394 -10.52 0.49 5.17
C THR A 394 -9.06 0.44 4.73
N THR A 395 -8.54 1.57 4.32
CA THR A 395 -7.13 1.78 3.98
C THR A 395 -6.65 3.09 4.57
N THR A 396 -5.34 3.32 4.56
CA THR A 396 -4.77 4.64 4.84
C THR A 396 -4.99 5.58 3.65
N PRO A 397 -5.45 6.83 3.89
CA PRO A 397 -5.65 7.78 2.81
C PRO A 397 -4.31 8.25 2.23
N PRO A 398 -4.15 8.37 0.91
CA PRO A 398 -2.99 8.98 0.30
C PRO A 398 -2.78 10.43 0.75
N SER A 399 -1.51 10.84 0.88
CA SER A 399 -1.13 12.20 1.26
C SER A 399 -0.09 12.78 0.29
N ILE A 400 -0.09 14.11 0.13
CA ILE A 400 0.83 14.80 -0.79
C ILE A 400 2.31 14.52 -0.48
N ASN A 401 2.63 14.24 0.79
CA ASN A 401 3.98 13.92 1.26
C ASN A 401 4.21 12.42 1.48
N GLY A 402 3.40 11.55 0.84
CA GLY A 402 3.47 10.11 1.02
C GLY A 402 3.00 9.67 2.41
N GLY A 403 3.57 8.60 2.95
CA GLY A 403 3.23 8.04 4.26
C GLY A 403 3.81 8.78 5.47
N ALA A 404 4.34 10.00 5.34
CA ALA A 404 5.02 10.70 6.43
C ALA A 404 4.14 10.88 7.68
N TYR A 405 2.85 11.11 7.53
CA TYR A 405 1.91 11.22 8.65
C TYR A 405 1.78 9.93 9.46
N GLN A 406 1.92 8.78 8.80
CA GLN A 406 1.87 7.45 9.45
C GLN A 406 3.10 7.26 10.34
N LEU A 407 4.29 7.67 9.86
CA LEU A 407 5.52 7.63 10.64
C LEU A 407 5.43 8.55 11.87
N THR A 408 4.90 9.77 11.70
CA THR A 408 4.68 10.70 12.82
C THR A 408 3.76 10.09 13.89
N LEU A 409 2.68 9.42 13.47
CA LEU A 409 1.76 8.73 14.37
C LEU A 409 2.43 7.53 15.06
N GLN A 410 3.23 6.77 14.34
CA GLN A 410 3.96 5.62 14.88
C GLN A 410 5.02 6.05 15.88
N ASP A 411 5.80 7.10 15.59
CA ASP A 411 6.80 7.65 16.50
C ASP A 411 6.17 8.13 17.80
N PHE A 412 5.01 8.78 17.72
CA PHE A 412 4.22 9.12 18.90
C PHE A 412 3.80 7.86 19.68
N GLY A 413 3.33 6.82 18.99
CA GLY A 413 2.95 5.55 19.59
C GLY A 413 4.09 4.93 20.40
N TYR A 414 5.30 4.86 19.85
CA TYR A 414 6.49 4.42 20.57
C TYR A 414 6.80 5.29 21.80
N ALA A 415 6.68 6.61 21.66
CA ALA A 415 6.91 7.52 22.76
C ALA A 415 5.88 7.34 23.89
N TYR A 416 4.63 7.08 23.54
CA TYR A 416 3.55 6.85 24.49
C TYR A 416 3.70 5.50 25.21
N GLU A 417 3.91 4.41 24.45
CA GLU A 417 4.11 3.07 25.03
C GLU A 417 5.31 2.99 25.98
N SER A 418 6.42 3.63 25.61
CA SER A 418 7.64 3.65 26.42
C SER A 418 7.56 4.57 27.64
N GLY A 419 6.46 5.35 27.78
CA GLY A 419 6.28 6.32 28.85
C GLY A 419 7.10 7.61 28.70
N LYS A 420 7.73 7.82 27.53
CA LYS A 420 8.38 9.10 27.19
C LYS A 420 7.35 10.20 26.99
N SER A 421 6.24 9.90 26.35
CA SER A 421 5.04 10.75 26.32
C SER A 421 4.05 10.23 27.36
N LYS A 422 3.58 11.11 28.26
CA LYS A 422 2.69 10.70 29.36
C LYS A 422 1.24 11.12 29.16
N ASP A 423 1.02 12.15 28.38
CA ASP A 423 -0.31 12.71 28.10
C ASP A 423 -0.72 12.35 26.68
N LEU A 424 -1.75 11.52 26.59
CA LEU A 424 -2.25 11.03 25.31
C LEU A 424 -2.83 12.18 24.47
N ASN A 425 -3.66 13.03 25.08
CA ASN A 425 -4.36 14.08 24.33
C ASN A 425 -3.40 15.15 23.79
N SER A 426 -2.47 15.62 24.64
CA SER A 426 -1.43 16.56 24.20
C SER A 426 -0.54 15.93 23.13
N GLY A 427 -0.23 14.64 23.24
CA GLY A 427 0.56 13.92 22.26
C GLY A 427 -0.14 13.82 20.90
N LEU A 428 -1.41 13.45 20.86
CA LEU A 428 -2.20 13.41 19.62
C LEU A 428 -2.35 14.80 18.98
N GLN A 429 -2.52 15.86 19.78
CA GLN A 429 -2.49 17.25 19.29
C GLN A 429 -1.14 17.62 18.68
N GLY A 430 -0.04 17.14 19.28
CA GLY A 430 1.30 17.28 18.71
C GLY A 430 1.46 16.58 17.37
N VAL A 431 0.86 15.38 17.21
CA VAL A 431 0.79 14.67 15.92
C VAL A 431 0.03 15.49 14.89
N ASP A 432 -1.17 16.02 15.21
CA ASP A 432 -1.93 16.86 14.29
C ASP A 432 -1.12 18.07 13.82
N ALA A 433 -0.47 18.77 14.75
CA ALA A 433 0.32 19.96 14.44
C ALA A 433 1.52 19.64 13.53
N GLN A 434 2.22 18.51 13.78
CA GLN A 434 3.35 18.09 12.96
C GLN A 434 2.91 17.65 11.57
N VAL A 435 1.85 16.85 11.47
CA VAL A 435 1.29 16.37 10.21
C VAL A 435 0.81 17.54 9.35
N ASP A 436 0.06 18.49 9.92
CA ASP A 436 -0.42 19.68 9.20
C ASP A 436 0.74 20.54 8.69
N LYS A 437 1.79 20.68 9.49
CA LYS A 437 3.01 21.40 9.10
C LYS A 437 3.71 20.71 7.91
N ASP A 438 3.89 19.39 7.98
CA ASP A 438 4.60 18.64 6.94
C ASP A 438 3.82 18.61 5.62
N ILE A 439 2.49 18.52 5.69
CA ILE A 439 1.61 18.68 4.51
C ILE A 439 1.70 20.07 3.91
N ALA A 440 1.75 21.11 4.74
CA ALA A 440 1.88 22.49 4.26
C ALA A 440 3.22 22.75 3.56
N GLN A 441 4.29 22.11 4.01
CA GLN A 441 5.63 22.19 3.39
C GLN A 441 5.74 21.42 2.07
N ALA A 442 4.87 20.44 1.85
CA ALA A 442 4.86 19.61 0.63
C ALA A 442 3.99 20.22 -0.50
N LYS A 443 3.22 21.26 -0.22
CA LYS A 443 2.42 22.04 -1.21
C LYS A 443 3.28 23.08 -1.92
#